data_1e8d25efc7deff93a431899172407e69
#
_entry.id   1e8d25efc7deff93a431899172407e69
#
_cell.length_a   1.000
_cell.length_b   1.000
_cell.length_c   1.000
_cell.angle_alpha   90.00
_cell.angle_beta   90.00
_cell.angle_gamma   90.00
#
_symmetry.space_group_name_H-M   'P 1'
#
loop_
_entity.id
_entity.type
_entity.pdbx_description
1 polymer ?
#
loop_
_entity_poly.entity_id
_entity_poly.type
_entity_poly.pdbx_seq_one_letter_code
_entity_poly.pdbx_strand_id
1 'polypeptide(L)'
;NKSGAVEAYREHIKTKIQEYLVSLEASISEDRFIQEIALLTDKTDITEEIVRFTSHVVQLKNTLADTNSIGRKVDFILQEMNREVNTIGSKAMDSNITEFVVQLKCELEKIREQVQNVE
;
A
#
# COMPACT_ATOMS: atom_id res chain seq x y z
N ASN A 1 30.14 2.33 15.67
CA ASN A 1 29.53 3.58 16.06
C ASN A 1 28.00 3.42 16.05
N LYS A 2 27.37 3.81 17.15
CA LYS A 2 25.91 3.66 17.34
C LYS A 2 25.09 4.37 16.27
N SER A 3 25.50 5.56 15.88
CA SER A 3 24.80 6.35 14.84
C SER A 3 24.82 5.63 13.50
N GLY A 4 25.95 5.05 13.12
CA GLY A 4 26.10 4.30 11.88
C GLY A 4 25.26 3.04 11.86
N ALA A 5 25.20 2.32 12.98
CA ALA A 5 24.41 1.11 13.10
C ALA A 5 22.91 1.41 13.02
N VAL A 6 22.46 2.46 13.67
CA VAL A 6 21.05 2.89 13.64
C VAL A 6 20.67 3.31 12.22
N GLU A 7 21.51 4.09 11.56
CA GLU A 7 21.26 4.54 10.19
C GLU A 7 21.22 3.37 9.20
N ALA A 8 22.15 2.42 9.33
CA ALA A 8 22.17 1.22 8.49
C ALA A 8 20.90 0.38 8.68
N TYR A 9 20.44 0.23 9.92
CA TYR A 9 19.21 -0.48 10.23
C TYR A 9 17.99 0.21 9.59
N ARG A 10 17.92 1.53 9.73
CA ARG A 10 16.83 2.33 9.15
C ARG A 10 16.79 2.18 7.63
N GLU A 11 17.94 2.26 6.96
CA GLU A 11 18.01 2.08 5.52
C GLU A 11 17.61 0.66 5.10
N HIS A 12 17.97 -0.34 5.88
CA HIS A 12 17.54 -1.71 5.64
C HIS A 12 16.01 -1.84 5.68
N ILE A 13 15.37 -1.23 6.68
CA ILE A 13 13.91 -1.24 6.81
C ILE A 13 13.24 -0.49 5.64
N LYS A 14 13.78 0.66 5.25
CA LYS A 14 13.28 1.41 4.08
C LYS A 14 13.32 0.56 2.82
N THR A 15 14.42 -0.15 2.60
CA THR A 15 14.58 -1.03 1.44
C THR A 15 13.51 -2.13 1.47
N LYS A 16 13.25 -2.72 2.62
CA LYS A 16 12.20 -3.74 2.77
C LYS A 16 10.83 -3.18 2.44
N ILE A 17 10.52 -1.99 2.93
CA ILE A 17 9.22 -1.34 2.65
C ILE A 17 9.09 -1.09 1.15
N GLN A 18 10.16 -0.61 0.50
CA GLN A 18 10.17 -0.38 -0.95
C GLN A 18 9.91 -1.68 -1.72
N GLU A 19 10.51 -2.78 -1.30
CA GLU A 19 10.27 -4.10 -1.91
C GLU A 19 8.81 -4.51 -1.77
N TYR A 20 8.22 -4.31 -0.60
CA TYR A 20 6.80 -4.59 -0.39
C TYR A 20 5.90 -3.72 -1.26
N LEU A 21 6.27 -2.46 -1.47
CA LEU A 21 5.51 -1.55 -2.34
C LEU A 21 5.56 -1.97 -3.80
N VAL A 22 6.72 -2.41 -4.27
CA VAL A 22 6.87 -2.94 -5.63
C VAL A 22 5.99 -4.18 -5.80
N SER A 23 6.01 -5.08 -4.83
CA SER A 23 5.17 -6.28 -4.82
C SER A 23 3.68 -5.92 -4.82
N LEU A 24 3.30 -4.93 -4.03
CA LEU A 24 1.93 -4.44 -3.95
C LEU A 24 1.45 -3.86 -5.28
N GLU A 25 2.27 -3.05 -5.94
CA GLU A 25 1.96 -2.50 -7.25
C GLU A 25 1.76 -3.62 -8.28
N ALA A 26 2.64 -4.61 -8.29
CA ALA A 26 2.54 -5.75 -9.18
C ALA A 26 1.25 -6.54 -8.93
N SER A 27 0.89 -6.75 -7.66
CA SER A 27 -0.36 -7.43 -7.30
C SER A 27 -1.59 -6.73 -7.86
N ILE A 28 -1.59 -5.39 -7.85
CA ILE A 28 -2.70 -4.61 -8.38
C ILE A 28 -2.71 -4.64 -9.91
N SER A 29 -1.56 -4.39 -10.54
CA SER A 29 -1.47 -4.26 -12.01
C SER A 29 -1.65 -5.58 -12.73
N GLU A 30 -1.30 -6.70 -12.10
CA GLU A 30 -1.38 -8.03 -12.70
C GLU A 30 -2.67 -8.76 -12.36
N ASP A 31 -3.50 -8.20 -11.48
CA ASP A 31 -4.75 -8.83 -11.08
C ASP A 31 -5.75 -8.76 -12.23
N ARG A 32 -6.17 -9.91 -12.72
CA ARG A 32 -7.10 -10.02 -13.85
C ARG A 32 -8.44 -9.39 -13.56
N PHE A 33 -8.91 -9.54 -12.33
CA PHE A 33 -10.20 -9.01 -11.92
C PHE A 33 -10.18 -7.49 -11.94
N ILE A 34 -9.10 -6.89 -11.45
CA ILE A 34 -8.91 -5.43 -11.47
C ILE A 34 -8.83 -4.92 -12.91
N GLN A 35 -8.15 -5.63 -13.79
CA GLN A 35 -8.09 -5.29 -15.22
C GLN A 35 -9.47 -5.33 -15.86
N GLU A 36 -10.27 -6.33 -15.53
CA GLU A 36 -11.64 -6.45 -16.03
C GLU A 36 -12.51 -5.29 -15.54
N ILE A 37 -12.40 -4.92 -14.27
CA ILE A 37 -13.13 -3.77 -13.71
C ILE A 37 -12.74 -2.49 -14.43
N ALA A 38 -11.46 -2.30 -14.74
CA ALA A 38 -10.99 -1.11 -15.45
C ALA A 38 -11.57 -1.00 -16.86
N LEU A 39 -11.93 -2.13 -17.48
CA LEU A 39 -12.54 -2.17 -18.80
C LEU A 39 -14.06 -2.00 -18.75
N LEU A 40 -14.69 -2.23 -17.62
CA LEU A 40 -16.14 -2.17 -17.45
C LEU A 40 -16.52 -0.92 -16.69
N THR A 41 -16.76 0.15 -17.42
CA THR A 41 -17.03 1.47 -16.84
C THR A 41 -18.26 1.54 -15.94
N ASP A 42 -19.16 0.55 -16.01
CA ASP A 42 -20.41 0.56 -15.25
C ASP A 42 -20.31 -0.06 -13.84
N LYS A 43 -19.20 -0.73 -13.52
CA LYS A 43 -18.97 -1.30 -12.18
C LYS A 43 -18.06 -0.39 -11.35
N THR A 44 -18.31 0.85 -11.40
CA THR A 44 -17.36 1.92 -11.16
C THR A 44 -17.20 2.36 -9.72
N ASP A 45 -18.03 1.86 -8.81
CA ASP A 45 -17.96 2.32 -7.43
C ASP A 45 -16.62 2.00 -6.76
N ILE A 46 -15.92 0.95 -7.20
CA ILE A 46 -14.63 0.61 -6.64
C ILE A 46 -13.44 1.11 -7.46
N THR A 47 -13.65 1.49 -8.72
CA THR A 47 -12.59 1.99 -9.59
C THR A 47 -11.94 3.24 -8.99
N GLU A 48 -12.74 4.12 -8.44
CA GLU A 48 -12.26 5.35 -7.81
C GLU A 48 -11.35 5.04 -6.61
N GLU A 49 -11.75 4.10 -5.77
CA GLU A 49 -10.95 3.69 -4.61
C GLU A 49 -9.65 3.02 -5.04
N ILE A 50 -9.67 2.22 -6.12
CA ILE A 50 -8.45 1.60 -6.66
C ILE A 50 -7.50 2.67 -7.17
N VAL A 51 -8.00 3.67 -7.88
CA VAL A 51 -7.18 4.80 -8.37
C VAL A 51 -6.57 5.55 -7.19
N ARG A 52 -7.34 5.85 -6.16
CA ARG A 52 -6.83 6.52 -4.96
C ARG A 52 -5.80 5.68 -4.23
N PHE A 53 -6.04 4.38 -4.09
CA PHE A 53 -5.10 3.46 -3.48
C PHE A 53 -3.77 3.47 -4.24
N THR A 54 -3.80 3.36 -5.56
CA THR A 54 -2.61 3.39 -6.41
C THR A 54 -1.86 4.71 -6.27
N SER A 55 -2.59 5.82 -6.21
CA SER A 55 -2.00 7.15 -5.97
C SER A 55 -1.27 7.20 -4.63
N HIS A 56 -1.85 6.61 -3.60
CA HIS A 56 -1.22 6.54 -2.27
C HIS A 56 0.03 5.66 -2.27
N VAL A 57 0.06 4.59 -3.07
CA VAL A 57 1.28 3.79 -3.26
C VAL A 57 2.42 4.65 -3.79
N VAL A 58 2.13 5.46 -4.80
CA VAL A 58 3.12 6.38 -5.38
C VAL A 58 3.58 7.41 -4.34
N GLN A 59 2.63 7.99 -3.59
CA GLN A 59 2.97 8.94 -2.52
C GLN A 59 3.87 8.32 -1.47
N LEU A 60 3.57 7.08 -1.09
CA LEU A 60 4.36 6.37 -0.08
C LEU A 60 5.78 6.11 -0.59
N LYS A 61 5.94 5.69 -1.83
CA LYS A 61 7.25 5.51 -2.45
C LYS A 61 8.05 6.82 -2.45
N ASN A 62 7.42 7.92 -2.81
CA ASN A 62 8.07 9.23 -2.83
C ASN A 62 8.46 9.69 -1.42
N THR A 63 7.60 9.43 -0.44
CA THR A 63 7.87 9.78 0.95
C THR A 63 9.07 9.01 1.50
N LEU A 64 9.17 7.73 1.16
CA LEU A 64 10.31 6.90 1.57
C LEU A 64 11.62 7.30 0.91
N ALA A 65 11.55 7.87 -0.29
CA ALA A 65 12.74 8.39 -0.98
C ALA A 65 13.28 9.66 -0.32
N ASP A 66 12.45 10.39 0.40
CA ASP A 66 12.87 11.55 1.18
C ASP A 66 13.54 11.09 2.47
N THR A 67 14.77 11.54 2.71
CA THR A 67 15.63 11.06 3.79
C THR A 67 15.09 11.31 5.20
N ASN A 68 14.14 12.22 5.35
CA ASN A 68 13.67 12.67 6.68
C ASN A 68 12.25 12.23 7.02
N SER A 69 11.59 11.45 6.17
CA SER A 69 10.14 11.32 6.22
C SER A 69 9.63 9.92 6.49
N ILE A 70 10.15 9.24 7.51
CA ILE A 70 9.48 8.07 8.03
C ILE A 70 8.80 8.51 9.33
N GLY A 71 7.56 8.17 9.51
CA GLY A 71 6.83 8.52 10.71
C GLY A 71 5.41 8.93 10.39
N ARG A 72 4.98 10.10 10.87
CA ARG A 72 3.58 10.53 10.78
C ARG A 72 3.03 10.56 9.36
N LYS A 73 3.84 11.00 8.38
CA LYS A 73 3.40 11.08 6.99
C LYS A 73 3.16 9.70 6.41
N VAL A 74 4.07 8.76 6.68
CA VAL A 74 3.92 7.36 6.25
C VAL A 74 2.71 6.73 6.93
N ASP A 75 2.56 6.90 8.23
CA ASP A 75 1.41 6.40 8.97
C ASP A 75 0.10 6.94 8.41
N PHE A 76 0.05 8.23 8.10
CA PHE A 76 -1.13 8.86 7.51
C PHE A 76 -1.48 8.23 6.16
N ILE A 77 -0.48 8.05 5.30
CA ILE A 77 -0.69 7.44 3.97
C ILE A 77 -1.20 6.00 4.12
N LEU A 78 -0.61 5.24 5.04
CA LEU A 78 -1.05 3.86 5.30
C LEU A 78 -2.50 3.80 5.80
N GLN A 79 -2.90 4.73 6.65
CA GLN A 79 -4.28 4.83 7.11
C GLN A 79 -5.23 5.13 5.95
N GLU A 80 -4.85 6.03 5.05
CA GLU A 80 -5.66 6.35 3.88
C GLU A 80 -5.76 5.15 2.93
N MET A 81 -4.66 4.42 2.73
CA MET A 81 -4.67 3.21 1.92
C MET A 81 -5.59 2.15 2.52
N ASN A 82 -5.53 1.95 3.82
CA ASN A 82 -6.40 1.01 4.51
C ASN A 82 -7.86 1.42 4.41
N ARG A 83 -8.13 2.72 4.46
CA ARG A 83 -9.47 3.27 4.27
C ARG A 83 -10.02 2.94 2.89
N GLU A 84 -9.21 3.11 1.83
CA GLU A 84 -9.62 2.76 0.47
C GLU A 84 -9.93 1.27 0.35
N VAL A 85 -9.10 0.42 0.94
CA VAL A 85 -9.32 -1.04 0.93
C VAL A 85 -10.63 -1.40 1.65
N ASN A 86 -10.90 -0.79 2.80
CA ASN A 86 -12.14 -1.03 3.53
C ASN A 86 -13.37 -0.58 2.73
N THR A 87 -13.26 0.53 2.02
CA THR A 87 -14.34 1.03 1.18
C THR A 87 -14.62 0.09 0.02
N ILE A 88 -13.56 -0.42 -0.62
CA ILE A 88 -13.69 -1.43 -1.67
C ILE A 88 -14.44 -2.66 -1.12
N GLY A 89 -14.03 -3.14 0.04
CA GLY A 89 -14.64 -4.31 0.68
C GLY A 89 -16.10 -4.11 1.04
N SER A 90 -16.50 -2.90 1.42
CA SER A 90 -17.88 -2.62 1.78
C SER A 90 -18.78 -2.35 0.58
N LYS A 91 -18.23 -1.87 -0.54
CA LYS A 91 -18.99 -1.57 -1.75
C LYS A 91 -19.24 -2.79 -2.63
N ALA A 92 -18.41 -3.81 -2.51
CA ALA A 92 -18.44 -4.95 -3.40
C ALA A 92 -18.54 -6.25 -2.60
N MET A 93 -19.62 -6.99 -2.80
CA MET A 93 -19.94 -8.23 -2.10
C MET A 93 -19.58 -9.45 -2.94
N ASP A 94 -18.58 -9.34 -3.81
CA ASP A 94 -18.11 -10.41 -4.68
C ASP A 94 -16.94 -11.13 -4.02
N SER A 95 -16.89 -12.46 -4.12
CA SER A 95 -15.84 -13.26 -3.52
C SER A 95 -14.44 -12.93 -4.05
N ASN A 96 -14.33 -12.57 -5.34
CA ASN A 96 -13.05 -12.18 -5.93
C ASN A 96 -12.55 -10.86 -5.33
N ILE A 97 -13.44 -9.94 -5.06
CA ILE A 97 -13.11 -8.67 -4.41
C ILE A 97 -12.71 -8.91 -2.96
N THR A 98 -13.41 -9.81 -2.27
CA THR A 98 -13.07 -10.18 -0.90
C THR A 98 -11.64 -10.72 -0.82
N GLU A 99 -11.25 -11.62 -1.72
CA GLU A 99 -9.88 -12.15 -1.78
C GLU A 99 -8.87 -11.03 -2.03
N PHE A 100 -9.17 -10.15 -2.98
CA PHE A 100 -8.31 -9.01 -3.29
C PHE A 100 -8.13 -8.10 -2.08
N VAL A 101 -9.22 -7.77 -1.38
CA VAL A 101 -9.19 -6.95 -0.16
C VAL A 101 -8.32 -7.59 0.92
N VAL A 102 -8.50 -8.89 1.16
CA VAL A 102 -7.70 -9.61 2.15
C VAL A 102 -6.21 -9.56 1.79
N GLN A 103 -5.88 -9.77 0.52
CA GLN A 103 -4.50 -9.71 0.05
C GLN A 103 -3.90 -8.31 0.28
N LEU A 104 -4.62 -7.25 -0.08
CA LEU A 104 -4.15 -5.89 0.12
C LEU A 104 -3.96 -5.58 1.60
N LYS A 105 -4.88 -6.01 2.46
CA LYS A 105 -4.75 -5.80 3.90
C LYS A 105 -3.52 -6.49 4.47
N CYS A 106 -3.22 -7.71 4.02
CA CYS A 106 -2.02 -8.44 4.44
C CYS A 106 -0.75 -7.69 4.02
N GLU A 107 -0.71 -7.18 2.80
CA GLU A 107 0.43 -6.41 2.31
C GLU A 107 0.62 -5.11 3.10
N LEU A 108 -0.47 -4.39 3.37
CA LEU A 108 -0.43 -3.17 4.18
C LEU A 108 0.06 -3.44 5.60
N GLU A 109 -0.36 -4.56 6.20
CA GLU A 109 0.07 -4.93 7.54
C GLU A 109 1.57 -5.19 7.60
N LYS A 110 2.13 -5.86 6.59
CA LYS A 110 3.58 -6.08 6.50
C LYS A 110 4.33 -4.75 6.46
N ILE A 111 3.84 -3.79 5.68
CA ILE A 111 4.44 -2.47 5.57
C ILE A 111 4.35 -1.74 6.91
N ARG A 112 3.17 -1.76 7.54
CA ARG A 112 2.94 -1.12 8.83
C ARG A 112 3.90 -1.64 9.90
N GLU A 113 4.09 -2.95 9.97
CA GLU A 113 5.01 -3.57 10.91
C GLU A 113 6.44 -3.07 10.71
N GLN A 114 6.89 -2.95 9.46
CA GLN A 114 8.22 -2.44 9.17
C GLN A 114 8.35 -0.96 9.54
N VAL A 115 7.33 -0.16 9.28
CA VAL A 115 7.34 1.27 9.66
C VAL A 115 7.49 1.42 11.17
N GLN A 116 6.80 0.60 11.96
CA GLN A 116 6.90 0.63 13.42
C GLN A 116 8.31 0.29 13.91
N ASN A 117 9.06 -0.49 13.16
CA ASN A 117 10.43 -0.87 13.53
C ASN A 117 11.42 0.28 13.36
N VAL A 118 11.07 1.35 12.62
CA VAL A 118 11.95 2.50 12.40
C VAL A 118 11.56 3.72 13.25
N GLU A 119 10.41 3.67 13.88
CA GLU A 119 9.96 4.73 14.79
C GLU A 119 10.52 4.57 16.24
#